data_0abc685ba0b3f23dbaf3abaa8ffc2288
#
_entry.id   0abc685ba0b3f23dbaf3abaa8ffc2288
#
_cell.length_a   1.000
_cell.length_b   1.000
_cell.length_c   1.000
_cell.angle_alpha   90.00
_cell.angle_beta   90.00
_cell.angle_gamma   90.00
#
_symmetry.space_group_name_H-M   'P 1'
#
loop_
_entity.id
_entity.type
_entity.pdbx_description
1 polymer ?
#
loop_
_entity_poly.entity_id
_entity_poly.type
_entity_poly.pdbx_seq_one_letter_code
_entity_poly.pdbx_strand_id
1 'polypeptide(L)'
;MQISDPDDRPAEQWREGVQTRMVISAQNGATQLCVFEQWVAPGKGAPTHSHPVEEVLTVREGEAEMWLDEARRVVRAGQSLIVPAGRLHGFRNAGTGTLHIHAILASPIFEATPEGAREMTRRWNTAH
;
A
#
# COMPACT_ATOMS: atom_id res chain seq x y z
N MET A 1 8.29 8.64 -23.61
CA MET A 1 8.55 7.55 -22.66
C MET A 1 8.54 8.10 -21.25
N GLN A 2 7.78 7.49 -20.36
CA GLN A 2 7.70 7.91 -18.94
C GLN A 2 8.55 6.97 -18.09
N ILE A 3 9.50 7.52 -17.38
CA ILE A 3 10.36 6.78 -16.47
C ILE A 3 10.21 7.41 -15.10
N SER A 4 9.89 6.60 -14.08
CA SER A 4 9.82 7.06 -12.71
C SER A 4 11.17 6.80 -12.03
N ASP A 5 11.71 7.85 -11.41
CA ASP A 5 12.92 7.75 -10.61
C ASP A 5 12.53 7.93 -9.14
N PRO A 6 12.90 7.02 -8.23
CA PRO A 6 12.55 7.15 -6.81
C PRO A 6 13.10 8.43 -6.17
N ASP A 7 14.16 9.02 -6.74
CA ASP A 7 14.72 10.28 -6.23
C ASP A 7 13.88 11.50 -6.59
N ASP A 8 12.94 11.37 -7.53
CA ASP A 8 12.06 12.46 -7.95
C ASP A 8 10.92 12.71 -6.98
N ARG A 9 10.71 11.83 -6.02
CA ARG A 9 9.59 11.89 -5.09
C ARG A 9 10.07 11.74 -3.65
N PRO A 10 9.68 12.67 -2.76
CA PRO A 10 9.95 12.49 -1.34
C PRO A 10 9.04 11.41 -0.77
N ALA A 11 9.50 10.76 0.29
CA ALA A 11 8.64 9.87 1.06
C ALA A 11 7.59 10.70 1.80
N GLU A 12 6.38 10.15 1.89
CA GLU A 12 5.26 10.75 2.63
C GLU A 12 5.04 9.96 3.90
N GLN A 13 4.94 10.63 5.01
CA GLN A 13 4.56 9.95 6.25
C GLN A 13 3.04 9.90 6.33
N TRP A 14 2.47 8.71 6.11
CA TRP A 14 1.01 8.54 6.13
C TRP A 14 0.46 8.44 7.55
N ARG A 15 1.26 7.85 8.44
CA ARG A 15 0.99 7.74 9.87
C ARG A 15 2.30 7.44 10.59
N GLU A 16 2.27 7.46 11.91
CA GLU A 16 3.48 7.18 12.71
C GLU A 16 4.08 5.82 12.30
N GLY A 17 5.37 5.83 11.97
CA GLY A 17 6.11 4.64 11.61
C GLY A 17 5.83 4.08 10.23
N VAL A 18 5.08 4.79 9.37
CA VAL A 18 4.78 4.35 8.01
C VAL A 18 5.18 5.44 7.02
N GLN A 19 6.27 5.19 6.30
CA GLN A 19 6.72 6.05 5.21
C GLN A 19 6.30 5.43 3.89
N THR A 20 5.73 6.24 3.00
CA THR A 20 5.24 5.79 1.70
C THR A 20 5.87 6.62 0.59
N ARG A 21 6.27 5.97 -0.48
CA ARG A 21 6.77 6.64 -1.68
C ARG A 21 5.97 6.18 -2.88
N MET A 22 5.36 7.13 -3.57
CA MET A 22 4.70 6.86 -4.83
C MET A 22 5.75 6.58 -5.90
N VAL A 23 5.57 5.50 -6.64
CA VAL A 23 6.41 5.16 -7.79
C VAL A 23 5.70 5.52 -9.08
N ILE A 24 4.46 5.05 -9.25
CA ILE A 24 3.65 5.26 -10.45
C ILE A 24 2.23 5.64 -10.02
N SER A 25 1.67 6.65 -10.63
CA SER A 25 0.26 7.01 -10.48
C SER A 25 -0.19 7.92 -11.63
N ALA A 26 -1.42 8.40 -11.54
CA ALA A 26 -1.93 9.41 -12.48
C ALA A 26 -1.01 10.66 -12.53
N GLN A 27 -0.34 10.98 -11.43
CA GLN A 27 0.51 12.15 -11.34
C GLN A 27 1.75 12.07 -12.23
N ASN A 28 2.21 10.88 -12.58
CA ASN A 28 3.32 10.72 -13.53
C ASN A 28 2.95 9.92 -14.77
N GLY A 29 1.66 9.89 -15.12
CA GLY A 29 1.20 9.50 -16.44
C GLY A 29 0.54 8.14 -16.55
N ALA A 30 0.38 7.39 -15.45
CA ALA A 30 -0.33 6.12 -15.49
C ALA A 30 -1.82 6.34 -15.72
N THR A 31 -2.44 5.41 -16.43
CA THR A 31 -3.87 5.45 -16.73
C THR A 31 -4.67 4.35 -16.07
N GLN A 32 -4.02 3.29 -15.58
CA GLN A 32 -4.70 2.11 -15.03
C GLN A 32 -4.12 1.58 -13.73
N LEU A 33 -2.92 2.01 -13.37
CA LEU A 33 -2.22 1.44 -12.22
C LEU A 33 -1.64 2.53 -11.33
N CYS A 34 -1.58 2.26 -10.02
CA CYS A 34 -0.63 2.96 -9.18
C CYS A 34 0.27 1.94 -8.46
N VAL A 35 1.50 2.36 -8.23
CA VAL A 35 2.53 1.53 -7.60
C VAL A 35 3.19 2.38 -6.53
N PHE A 36 3.35 1.82 -5.35
CA PHE A 36 4.03 2.53 -4.26
C PHE A 36 4.79 1.54 -3.38
N GLU A 37 5.67 2.09 -2.58
CA GLU A 37 6.44 1.33 -1.61
C GLU A 37 6.23 1.92 -0.23
N GLN A 38 6.29 1.06 0.78
CA GLN A 38 6.20 1.47 2.18
C GLN A 38 7.33 0.88 2.99
N TRP A 39 7.83 1.68 3.91
CA TRP A 39 8.80 1.28 4.94
C TRP A 39 8.11 1.46 6.29
N VAL A 40 8.00 0.37 7.03
CA VAL A 40 7.12 0.29 8.19
C VAL A 40 7.94 -0.13 9.41
N ALA A 41 7.88 0.67 10.47
CA ALA A 41 8.56 0.37 11.73
C ALA A 41 7.92 -0.85 12.43
N PRO A 42 8.67 -1.55 13.29
CA PRO A 42 8.11 -2.69 14.04
C PRO A 42 6.83 -2.34 14.78
N GLY A 43 5.83 -3.23 14.69
CA GLY A 43 4.53 -3.05 15.32
C GLY A 43 3.57 -2.11 14.63
N LYS A 44 4.02 -1.38 13.61
CA LYS A 44 3.21 -0.44 12.84
C LYS A 44 2.67 -1.12 11.59
N GLY A 45 1.76 -0.45 10.88
CA GLY A 45 1.18 -1.00 9.66
C GLY A 45 0.00 -0.20 9.16
N ALA A 46 -0.86 -0.88 8.41
CA ALA A 46 -2.08 -0.32 7.88
C ALA A 46 -3.28 -0.93 8.61
N PRO A 47 -4.11 -0.12 9.28
CA PRO A 47 -5.35 -0.62 9.87
C PRO A 47 -6.30 -1.14 8.79
N THR A 48 -7.31 -1.88 9.22
CA THR A 48 -8.28 -2.51 8.31
C THR A 48 -8.96 -1.46 7.42
N HIS A 49 -8.94 -1.71 6.14
CA HIS A 49 -9.52 -0.84 5.10
C HIS A 49 -9.85 -1.68 3.87
N SER A 50 -10.45 -1.05 2.88
CA SER A 50 -10.72 -1.68 1.58
C SER A 50 -10.40 -0.72 0.45
N HIS A 51 -10.17 -1.28 -0.73
CA HIS A 51 -10.02 -0.53 -1.98
C HIS A 51 -11.12 -0.93 -2.96
N PRO A 52 -11.56 -0.04 -3.84
CA PRO A 52 -12.56 -0.42 -4.86
C PRO A 52 -12.00 -1.29 -5.98
N VAL A 53 -10.69 -1.54 -5.97
CA VAL A 53 -9.96 -2.30 -7.00
C VAL A 53 -9.08 -3.35 -6.36
N GLU A 54 -8.59 -4.29 -7.17
CA GLU A 54 -7.63 -5.30 -6.73
C GLU A 54 -6.30 -4.68 -6.36
N GLU A 55 -5.66 -5.25 -5.34
CA GLU A 55 -4.32 -4.87 -4.91
C GLU A 55 -3.42 -6.09 -4.78
N VAL A 56 -2.14 -5.91 -5.07
CA VAL A 56 -1.11 -6.91 -4.75
C VAL A 56 -0.11 -6.27 -3.80
N LEU A 57 0.09 -6.91 -2.65
CA LEU A 57 1.09 -6.52 -1.66
C LEU A 57 2.22 -7.54 -1.68
N THR A 58 3.44 -7.09 -1.93
CA THR A 58 4.63 -7.95 -1.93
C THR A 58 5.56 -7.51 -0.81
N VAL A 59 5.93 -8.45 0.06
CA VAL A 59 6.94 -8.19 1.09
C VAL A 59 8.32 -8.30 0.44
N ARG A 60 9.07 -7.21 0.48
CA ARG A 60 10.44 -7.15 -0.04
C ARG A 60 11.46 -7.48 1.02
N GLU A 61 11.19 -7.08 2.25
CA GLU A 61 12.10 -7.24 3.38
C GLU A 61 11.28 -7.30 4.66
N GLY A 62 11.66 -8.18 5.57
CA GLY A 62 10.97 -8.35 6.84
C GLY A 62 9.81 -9.34 6.77
N GLU A 63 8.92 -9.22 7.73
CA GLU A 63 7.73 -10.07 7.84
C GLU A 63 6.52 -9.22 8.24
N ALA A 64 5.38 -9.51 7.63
CA ALA A 64 4.14 -8.83 7.95
C ALA A 64 3.07 -9.85 8.35
N GLU A 65 2.35 -9.57 9.43
CA GLU A 65 1.08 -10.22 9.67
C GLU A 65 0.06 -9.50 8.81
N MET A 66 -0.54 -10.21 7.86
CA MET A 66 -1.55 -9.66 6.98
C MET A 66 -2.88 -10.35 7.23
N TRP A 67 -3.96 -9.60 7.11
CA TRP A 67 -5.31 -10.17 7.21
C TRP A 67 -6.15 -9.77 6.01
N LEU A 68 -7.01 -10.70 5.63
CA LEU A 68 -7.98 -10.54 4.56
C LEU A 68 -9.29 -11.09 5.10
N ASP A 69 -10.24 -10.20 5.35
CA ASP A 69 -11.44 -10.49 6.13
C ASP A 69 -11.05 -11.09 7.48
N GLU A 70 -11.42 -12.36 7.77
CA GLU A 70 -11.10 -13.00 9.04
C GLU A 70 -9.83 -13.85 9.00
N ALA A 71 -9.28 -14.10 7.82
CA ALA A 71 -8.05 -14.88 7.66
C ALA A 71 -6.83 -14.02 8.00
N ARG A 72 -5.87 -14.63 8.70
CA ARG A 72 -4.60 -13.99 9.04
C ARG A 72 -3.45 -14.91 8.69
N ARG A 73 -2.41 -14.34 8.10
CA ARG A 73 -1.19 -15.05 7.73
C ARG A 73 0.03 -14.16 7.91
N VAL A 74 1.16 -14.79 8.22
CA VAL A 74 2.45 -14.11 8.14
C VAL A 74 2.95 -14.23 6.70
N VAL A 75 3.25 -13.10 6.10
CA VAL A 75 3.80 -13.00 4.75
C VAL A 75 5.25 -12.55 4.88
N ARG A 76 6.17 -13.31 4.27
CA ARG A 76 7.61 -13.11 4.39
C ARG A 76 8.20 -12.56 3.11
N ALA A 77 9.41 -12.08 3.20
CA ALA A 77 10.14 -11.53 2.05
C ALA A 77 10.06 -12.45 0.82
N GLY A 78 9.70 -11.89 -0.32
CA GLY A 78 9.49 -12.59 -1.57
C GLY A 78 8.07 -13.09 -1.80
N GLN A 79 7.23 -13.05 -0.78
CA GLN A 79 5.83 -13.51 -0.90
C GLN A 79 4.90 -12.35 -1.19
N SER A 80 3.78 -12.65 -1.85
CA SER A 80 2.78 -11.66 -2.22
C SER A 80 1.40 -12.11 -1.78
N LEU A 81 0.58 -11.12 -1.36
CA LEU A 81 -0.83 -11.30 -1.06
C LEU A 81 -1.66 -10.64 -2.15
N ILE A 82 -2.65 -11.38 -2.67
CA ILE A 82 -3.67 -10.81 -3.56
C ILE A 82 -4.84 -10.35 -2.71
N VAL A 83 -5.20 -9.08 -2.82
CA VAL A 83 -6.34 -8.50 -2.13
C VAL A 83 -7.42 -8.22 -3.18
N PRO A 84 -8.51 -9.00 -3.19
CA PRO A 84 -9.62 -8.74 -4.11
C PRO A 84 -10.28 -7.40 -3.83
N ALA A 85 -10.86 -6.80 -4.86
CA ALA A 85 -11.58 -5.54 -4.75
C ALA A 85 -12.66 -5.61 -3.66
N GLY A 86 -12.75 -4.59 -2.83
CA GLY A 86 -13.80 -4.44 -1.82
C GLY A 86 -13.58 -5.24 -0.54
N ARG A 87 -12.55 -6.08 -0.45
CA ARG A 87 -12.33 -6.91 0.72
C ARG A 87 -11.57 -6.16 1.81
N LEU A 88 -12.01 -6.33 3.05
CA LEU A 88 -11.36 -5.72 4.22
C LEU A 88 -10.02 -6.40 4.49
N HIS A 89 -8.98 -5.60 4.62
CA HIS A 89 -7.62 -6.10 4.83
C HIS A 89 -6.77 -5.07 5.57
N GLY A 90 -5.62 -5.53 6.03
CA GLY A 90 -4.64 -4.68 6.68
C GLY A 90 -3.39 -5.49 6.97
N PHE A 91 -2.41 -4.85 7.59
CA PHE A 91 -1.18 -5.53 7.97
C PHE A 91 -0.48 -4.83 9.12
N ARG A 92 0.42 -5.58 9.76
CA ARG A 92 1.28 -5.08 10.82
C ARG A 92 2.68 -5.68 10.65
N ASN A 93 3.71 -4.88 10.85
CA ASN A 93 5.07 -5.39 10.89
C ASN A 93 5.21 -6.33 12.10
N ALA A 94 5.42 -7.61 11.83
CA ALA A 94 5.54 -8.66 12.85
C ALA A 94 6.99 -9.00 13.18
N GLY A 95 7.95 -8.36 12.52
CA GLY A 95 9.37 -8.57 12.74
C GLY A 95 9.99 -7.54 13.69
N THR A 96 11.30 -7.57 13.79
CA THR A 96 12.07 -6.67 14.66
C THR A 96 12.80 -5.58 13.88
N GLY A 97 12.87 -5.68 12.56
CA GLY A 97 13.46 -4.67 11.69
C GLY A 97 12.40 -3.96 10.87
N THR A 98 12.84 -3.13 9.94
CA THR A 98 11.94 -2.43 9.02
C THR A 98 11.28 -3.41 8.06
N LEU A 99 9.96 -3.28 7.90
CA LEU A 99 9.22 -4.00 6.88
C LEU A 99 9.19 -3.15 5.61
N HIS A 100 9.58 -3.71 4.48
CA HIS A 100 9.52 -3.06 3.19
C HIS A 100 8.49 -3.77 2.32
N ILE A 101 7.48 -3.03 1.89
CA ILE A 101 6.37 -3.53 1.08
C ILE A 101 6.33 -2.79 -0.25
N HIS A 102 6.03 -3.54 -1.30
CA HIS A 102 5.71 -3.03 -2.63
C HIS A 102 4.24 -3.29 -2.89
N ALA A 103 3.51 -2.28 -3.32
CA ALA A 103 2.07 -2.37 -3.56
C ALA A 103 1.70 -1.93 -4.97
N ILE A 104 0.75 -2.65 -5.56
CA ILE A 104 0.18 -2.32 -6.86
C ILE A 104 -1.34 -2.32 -6.71
N LEU A 105 -1.98 -1.26 -7.18
CA LEU A 105 -3.44 -1.14 -7.27
C LEU A 105 -3.88 -1.01 -8.72
N ALA A 106 -4.99 -1.64 -9.07
CA ALA A 106 -5.57 -1.57 -10.41
C ALA A 106 -6.39 -0.29 -10.60
N SER A 107 -5.78 0.84 -10.26
CA SER A 107 -6.32 2.19 -10.39
C SER A 107 -5.14 3.16 -10.48
N PRO A 108 -5.24 4.22 -11.28
CA PRO A 108 -4.14 5.19 -11.36
C PRO A 108 -4.01 6.09 -10.13
N ILE A 109 -5.00 6.04 -9.22
CA ILE A 109 -4.96 6.80 -7.98
C ILE A 109 -5.15 5.85 -6.80
N PHE A 110 -4.64 6.27 -5.64
CA PHE A 110 -4.87 5.54 -4.40
C PHE A 110 -6.24 5.94 -3.84
N GLU A 111 -7.11 4.95 -3.62
CA GLU A 111 -8.40 5.13 -2.99
C GLU A 111 -8.58 4.06 -1.92
N ALA A 112 -8.88 4.46 -0.70
CA ALA A 112 -9.07 3.54 0.41
C ALA A 112 -10.18 4.02 1.33
N THR A 113 -10.99 3.08 1.79
CA THR A 113 -12.03 3.34 2.78
C THR A 113 -11.66 2.64 4.07
N PRO A 114 -11.31 3.38 5.14
CA PRO A 114 -11.07 2.76 6.44
C PRO A 114 -12.31 2.02 6.93
N GLU A 115 -12.12 0.93 7.66
CA GLU A 115 -13.23 0.18 8.24
C GLU A 115 -14.09 1.11 9.11
N GLY A 116 -15.40 1.09 8.86
CA GLY A 116 -16.35 1.93 9.59
C GLY A 116 -16.45 3.38 9.09
N ALA A 117 -15.59 3.81 8.16
CA ALA A 117 -15.65 5.16 7.61
C ALA A 117 -16.68 5.24 6.48
N ARG A 118 -17.27 6.42 6.32
CA ARG A 118 -18.20 6.71 5.22
C ARG A 118 -17.48 7.23 3.99
N GLU A 119 -16.36 7.90 4.20
CA GLU A 119 -15.64 8.58 3.13
C GLU A 119 -14.36 7.85 2.79
N MET A 120 -14.06 7.89 1.49
CA MET A 120 -12.85 7.33 0.92
C MET A 120 -11.72 8.35 1.00
N THR A 121 -10.53 7.89 1.37
CA THR A 121 -9.30 8.66 1.27
C THR A 121 -8.75 8.51 -0.14
N ARG A 122 -8.39 9.62 -0.79
CA ARG A 122 -7.80 9.62 -2.12
C ARG A 122 -6.44 10.30 -2.12
N ARG A 123 -5.50 9.71 -2.84
CA ARG A 123 -4.15 10.24 -2.99
C ARG A 123 -3.72 10.15 -4.45
N TRP A 124 -2.82 11.04 -4.85
CA TRP A 124 -2.13 11.01 -6.14
C TRP A 124 -3.05 11.23 -7.34
N ASN A 125 -4.21 11.78 -7.11
CA ASN A 125 -5.06 12.26 -8.20
C ASN A 125 -4.42 13.50 -8.84
N THR A 126 -4.74 13.74 -10.10
CA THR A 126 -4.26 14.91 -10.79
C THR A 126 -4.90 16.16 -10.22
N ALA A 127 -4.11 17.20 -10.03
CA ALA A 127 -4.60 18.49 -9.60
C ALA A 127 -5.25 19.23 -10.78
N HIS A 128 -6.36 19.88 -10.51
CA HIS A 128 -7.07 20.68 -11.50
C HIS A 128 -7.39 22.05 -10.94
#